data_6d85957af5d499725775bebb4eaf871d
#
_entry.id   6d85957af5d499725775bebb4eaf871d
#
_cell.length_a   1.000
_cell.length_b   1.000
_cell.length_c   1.000
_cell.angle_alpha   90.00
_cell.angle_beta   90.00
_cell.angle_gamma   90.00
#
_symmetry.space_group_name_H-M   'P 1'
#
loop_
_entity.id
_entity.type
_entity.pdbx_description
1 polymer ?
#
loop_
_entity_poly.entity_id
_entity_poly.type
_entity_poly.pdbx_seq_one_letter_code
_entity_poly.pdbx_strand_id
1 'polypeptide(L)'
;MLNLCLPFPSRAEFLAPCPTVLYTRRVLTIHKLTKTLGGRCLLREAEMSINWGERVALVGPNGAGKSTLFRMILDEDSPDEGKIERDEYSITGYLPQEAGEPTDETIIEIAMGITPEMIGILRTMREHEAKGDLSHPDFAHAQDQFTALNGYQLEPKAKKILHGLGFKSEDFHKPAREFSGGWVMRAHLAQLLTMEPDLLMLDEPTNHLDLLSLLWLQRYLLNYSGAILMISHDRDFMDSIIETVVEIDPDAAKLNAYTGNYSAFLTQRDARFEQQTQAYRNQQKEIEHVQEFIDRFRQVGSKAAQVQSRIKTLEKLVRIEKPRTPRKPFKFNFPQPPRSNQKVIDLQKVGQAYGEKRIYKDLDLTIERGDRIVLVGPNGAGKSTLIKILAGQLEIDGGKREPGYATKIGYYSQHRSESLNENNTVLEEVLAACTTLREEEARSILGSFLFRRTDVEKRCGILSGGEKSRLNLVKFLVDPPNLLLMDEPTTHLDILSIDSLVQALKNYEGTLVFISHDVHFIRTLAETTLHINNGTVTRYTGGYDYFIEKSGLNDDRSAVTA
;
A
#
# COMPACT_ATOMS: atom_id res chain seq x y z
N MET A 1 -35.89 -31.71 -63.73
CA MET A 1 -36.36 -30.36 -64.20
C MET A 1 -37.03 -29.65 -63.03
N LEU A 2 -36.76 -28.44 -62.90
CA LEU A 2 -37.20 -27.38 -61.97
C LEU A 2 -36.35 -27.17 -60.75
N ASN A 3 -35.42 -26.20 -60.92
CA ASN A 3 -34.76 -25.37 -59.95
C ASN A 3 -35.77 -24.53 -59.18
N LEU A 4 -35.68 -24.53 -57.87
CA LEU A 4 -36.24 -23.47 -57.03
C LEU A 4 -35.13 -22.88 -56.19
N CYS A 5 -34.57 -21.77 -56.67
CA CYS A 5 -33.78 -20.81 -55.88
C CYS A 5 -34.68 -20.13 -54.85
N LEU A 6 -34.38 -20.32 -53.58
CA LEU A 6 -34.90 -19.45 -52.52
C LEU A 6 -33.85 -18.34 -52.26
N PRO A 7 -34.27 -17.08 -52.15
CA PRO A 7 -33.33 -15.96 -51.91
C PRO A 7 -32.86 -15.95 -50.46
N PHE A 8 -31.53 -15.82 -50.27
CA PHE A 8 -30.92 -15.50 -48.98
C PHE A 8 -31.41 -14.15 -48.49
N PRO A 9 -31.88 -14.00 -47.25
CA PRO A 9 -32.17 -12.68 -46.68
C PRO A 9 -30.92 -11.88 -46.52
N SER A 10 -30.99 -10.59 -46.91
CA SER A 10 -29.91 -9.65 -46.85
C SER A 10 -29.47 -9.37 -45.40
N ARG A 11 -28.15 -9.15 -45.22
CA ARG A 11 -27.39 -8.92 -43.97
C ARG A 11 -27.79 -7.64 -43.18
N ALA A 12 -28.96 -7.01 -43.45
CA ALA A 12 -29.33 -5.71 -42.92
C ALA A 12 -30.41 -5.70 -41.82
N GLU A 13 -30.92 -6.87 -41.37
CA GLU A 13 -32.02 -6.93 -40.40
C GLU A 13 -31.68 -7.51 -39.02
N PHE A 14 -30.38 -7.66 -38.66
CA PHE A 14 -29.96 -8.13 -37.34
C PHE A 14 -29.22 -7.08 -36.53
N LEU A 15 -29.73 -5.81 -36.49
CA LEU A 15 -29.27 -4.78 -35.57
C LEU A 15 -30.46 -4.12 -34.86
N ALA A 16 -31.29 -4.92 -34.20
CA ALA A 16 -32.01 -4.41 -33.05
C ALA A 16 -31.09 -4.55 -31.84
N PRO A 17 -30.85 -3.48 -31.05
CA PRO A 17 -30.08 -3.63 -29.82
C PRO A 17 -30.89 -4.52 -28.87
N CYS A 18 -30.45 -5.75 -28.71
CA CYS A 18 -30.86 -6.60 -27.61
C CYS A 18 -30.59 -5.81 -26.32
N PRO A 19 -31.54 -5.68 -25.39
CA PRO A 19 -31.24 -5.06 -24.10
C PRO A 19 -30.14 -5.91 -23.47
N THR A 20 -28.94 -5.32 -23.35
CA THR A 20 -27.78 -5.95 -22.76
C THR A 20 -28.10 -6.21 -21.30
N VAL A 21 -28.65 -7.38 -21.01
CA VAL A 21 -28.52 -7.95 -19.68
C VAL A 21 -27.02 -8.20 -19.55
N LEU A 22 -26.33 -7.27 -18.91
CA LEU A 22 -24.96 -7.43 -18.48
C LEU A 22 -24.93 -8.61 -17.50
N TYR A 23 -24.77 -9.82 -18.04
CA TYR A 23 -24.30 -10.94 -17.24
C TYR A 23 -22.88 -10.55 -16.79
N THR A 24 -22.77 -9.95 -15.61
CA THR A 24 -21.49 -9.69 -14.98
C THR A 24 -20.85 -11.03 -14.69
N ARG A 25 -19.85 -11.41 -15.51
CA ARG A 25 -19.06 -12.64 -15.30
C ARG A 25 -18.40 -12.53 -13.93
N ARG A 26 -18.73 -13.44 -13.03
CA ARG A 26 -18.09 -13.49 -11.70
C ARG A 26 -16.75 -14.19 -11.85
N VAL A 27 -15.71 -13.54 -11.35
CA VAL A 27 -14.34 -14.09 -11.38
C VAL A 27 -14.01 -14.79 -10.06
N LEU A 28 -14.53 -14.27 -8.95
CA LEU A 28 -14.32 -14.83 -7.61
C LEU A 28 -15.63 -14.76 -6.81
N THR A 29 -15.95 -15.83 -6.10
CA THR A 29 -17.06 -15.85 -5.14
C THR A 29 -16.65 -16.56 -3.86
N ILE A 30 -16.90 -15.94 -2.73
CA ILE A 30 -16.65 -16.47 -1.38
C ILE A 30 -18.00 -16.69 -0.70
N HIS A 31 -18.25 -17.92 -0.24
CA HIS A 31 -19.49 -18.33 0.41
C HIS A 31 -19.23 -18.78 1.84
N LYS A 32 -19.84 -18.09 2.82
CA LYS A 32 -19.87 -18.41 4.26
C LYS A 32 -18.50 -18.83 4.81
N LEU A 33 -17.45 -18.10 4.40
CA LEU A 33 -16.08 -18.41 4.75
C LEU A 33 -15.84 -18.18 6.23
N THR A 34 -15.34 -19.19 6.94
CA THR A 34 -14.90 -19.09 8.33
C THR A 34 -13.45 -19.49 8.44
N LYS A 35 -12.65 -18.68 9.14
CA LYS A 35 -11.23 -18.96 9.40
C LYS A 35 -10.83 -18.52 10.79
N THR A 36 -10.20 -19.44 11.53
CA THR A 36 -9.65 -19.20 12.86
C THR A 36 -8.15 -19.45 12.84
N LEU A 37 -7.36 -18.55 13.41
CA LEU A 37 -5.91 -18.69 13.50
C LEU A 37 -5.46 -18.38 14.94
N GLY A 38 -4.69 -19.31 15.55
CA GLY A 38 -4.19 -19.14 16.91
C GLY A 38 -5.27 -18.90 17.97
N GLY A 39 -6.45 -19.52 17.82
CA GLY A 39 -7.59 -19.35 18.73
C GLY A 39 -8.40 -18.06 18.51
N ARG A 40 -8.04 -17.22 17.54
CA ARG A 40 -8.76 -16.01 17.15
C ARG A 40 -9.52 -16.25 15.86
N CYS A 41 -10.83 -16.00 15.86
CA CYS A 41 -11.64 -16.00 14.65
C CYS A 41 -11.31 -14.75 13.83
N LEU A 42 -10.77 -14.93 12.61
CA LEU A 42 -10.43 -13.87 11.68
C LEU A 42 -11.62 -13.52 10.79
N LEU A 43 -12.32 -14.53 10.30
CA LEU A 43 -13.49 -14.42 9.44
C LEU A 43 -14.57 -15.41 9.92
N ARG A 44 -15.82 -14.96 9.92
CA ARG A 44 -17.00 -15.75 10.30
C ARG A 44 -18.10 -15.54 9.28
N GLU A 45 -18.50 -16.65 8.61
CA GLU A 45 -19.54 -16.63 7.58
C GLU A 45 -19.37 -15.47 6.59
N ALA A 46 -18.12 -15.20 6.19
CA ALA A 46 -17.79 -14.10 5.31
C ALA A 46 -18.26 -14.38 3.88
N GLU A 47 -18.85 -13.38 3.23
CA GLU A 47 -19.33 -13.47 1.84
C GLU A 47 -18.75 -12.30 1.04
N MET A 48 -18.28 -12.59 -0.17
CA MET A 48 -17.75 -11.59 -1.12
C MET A 48 -17.85 -12.13 -2.54
N SER A 49 -18.12 -11.27 -3.50
CA SER A 49 -18.00 -11.60 -4.92
C SER A 49 -17.27 -10.49 -5.66
N ILE A 50 -16.48 -10.88 -6.66
CA ILE A 50 -15.77 -9.95 -7.56
C ILE A 50 -16.17 -10.29 -8.98
N ASN A 51 -16.66 -9.31 -9.70
CA ASN A 51 -17.04 -9.42 -11.10
C ASN A 51 -15.89 -9.01 -12.02
N TRP A 52 -15.96 -9.43 -13.27
CA TRP A 52 -15.03 -8.99 -14.31
C TRP A 52 -14.97 -7.48 -14.41
N GLY A 53 -13.76 -6.93 -14.47
CA GLY A 53 -13.50 -5.48 -14.57
C GLY A 53 -13.75 -4.71 -13.27
N GLU A 54 -14.18 -5.37 -12.19
CA GLU A 54 -14.40 -4.71 -10.90
C GLU A 54 -13.06 -4.43 -10.19
N ARG A 55 -12.95 -3.26 -9.55
CA ARG A 55 -11.75 -2.81 -8.83
C ARG A 55 -12.05 -2.72 -7.35
N VAL A 56 -11.54 -3.70 -6.60
CA VAL A 56 -11.84 -3.92 -5.19
C VAL A 56 -10.61 -3.68 -4.33
N ALA A 57 -10.72 -2.85 -3.30
CA ALA A 57 -9.71 -2.76 -2.23
C ALA A 57 -10.14 -3.59 -1.01
N LEU A 58 -9.22 -4.40 -0.49
CA LEU A 58 -9.37 -5.09 0.78
C LEU A 58 -8.68 -4.28 1.87
N VAL A 59 -9.46 -3.70 2.79
CA VAL A 59 -8.95 -2.84 3.86
C VAL A 59 -9.18 -3.43 5.24
N GLY A 60 -8.37 -3.01 6.19
CA GLY A 60 -8.47 -3.46 7.59
C GLY A 60 -7.15 -3.24 8.32
N PRO A 61 -7.14 -3.23 9.65
CA PRO A 61 -5.93 -3.04 10.43
C PRO A 61 -4.94 -4.18 10.23
N ASN A 62 -3.67 -3.94 10.59
CA ASN A 62 -2.66 -4.99 10.58
C ASN A 62 -3.09 -6.15 11.48
N GLY A 63 -2.91 -7.39 10.99
CA GLY A 63 -3.38 -8.60 11.66
C GLY A 63 -4.89 -8.85 11.60
N ALA A 64 -5.64 -8.16 10.72
CA ALA A 64 -7.06 -8.42 10.49
C ALA A 64 -7.34 -9.68 9.66
N GLY A 65 -6.32 -10.24 8.99
CA GLY A 65 -6.46 -11.42 8.16
C GLY A 65 -6.46 -11.16 6.65
N LYS A 66 -6.03 -9.97 6.19
CA LYS A 66 -5.96 -9.63 4.76
C LYS A 66 -5.12 -10.62 3.95
N SER A 67 -3.86 -10.81 4.33
CA SER A 67 -2.96 -11.77 3.65
C SER A 67 -3.37 -13.23 3.85
N THR A 68 -4.08 -13.56 4.95
CA THR A 68 -4.67 -14.89 5.14
C THR A 68 -5.80 -15.13 4.13
N LEU A 69 -6.65 -14.13 3.88
CA LEU A 69 -7.69 -14.21 2.85
C LEU A 69 -7.08 -14.37 1.46
N PHE A 70 -6.01 -13.65 1.14
CA PHE A 70 -5.30 -13.80 -0.13
C PHE A 70 -4.76 -15.21 -0.30
N ARG A 71 -4.09 -15.78 0.73
CA ARG A 71 -3.58 -17.17 0.67
C ARG A 71 -4.70 -18.20 0.48
N MET A 72 -5.86 -17.98 1.10
CA MET A 72 -7.02 -18.86 0.88
C MET A 72 -7.58 -18.74 -0.54
N ILE A 73 -7.60 -17.54 -1.14
CA ILE A 73 -8.00 -17.34 -2.53
C ILE A 73 -7.01 -18.03 -3.49
N LEU A 74 -5.74 -18.14 -3.13
CA LEU A 74 -4.68 -18.78 -3.91
C LEU A 74 -4.55 -20.29 -3.66
N ASP A 75 -5.43 -20.89 -2.82
CA ASP A 75 -5.37 -22.29 -2.38
C ASP A 75 -4.08 -22.65 -1.59
N GLU A 76 -3.34 -21.66 -1.07
CA GLU A 76 -2.17 -21.87 -0.21
C GLU A 76 -2.56 -22.16 1.24
N ASP A 77 -3.78 -21.81 1.63
CA ASP A 77 -4.38 -22.07 2.94
C ASP A 77 -5.83 -22.51 2.77
N SER A 78 -6.34 -23.36 3.65
CA SER A 78 -7.71 -23.85 3.58
C SER A 78 -8.60 -23.13 4.58
N PRO A 79 -9.85 -22.78 4.24
CA PRO A 79 -10.84 -22.29 5.18
C PRO A 79 -11.23 -23.41 6.16
N ASP A 80 -11.69 -23.03 7.36
CA ASP A 80 -12.23 -23.98 8.33
C ASP A 80 -13.65 -24.41 7.93
N GLU A 81 -14.45 -23.45 7.39
CA GLU A 81 -15.79 -23.66 6.85
C GLU A 81 -16.05 -22.75 5.65
N GLY A 82 -17.01 -23.13 4.82
CA GLY A 82 -17.37 -22.39 3.62
C GLY A 82 -16.53 -22.80 2.41
N LYS A 83 -16.62 -22.02 1.34
CA LYS A 83 -15.87 -22.29 0.11
C LYS A 83 -15.54 -21.03 -0.66
N ILE A 84 -14.47 -21.13 -1.44
CA ILE A 84 -14.04 -20.12 -2.41
C ILE A 84 -14.20 -20.73 -3.79
N GLU A 85 -14.92 -20.05 -4.68
CA GLU A 85 -15.14 -20.47 -6.06
C GLU A 85 -14.49 -19.45 -6.98
N ARG A 86 -13.61 -19.92 -7.86
CA ARG A 86 -13.04 -19.15 -8.97
C ARG A 86 -13.63 -19.67 -10.28
N ASP A 87 -13.78 -18.80 -11.27
CA ASP A 87 -14.16 -19.24 -12.62
C ASP A 87 -13.05 -20.17 -13.16
N GLU A 88 -13.42 -21.38 -13.59
CA GLU A 88 -12.48 -22.41 -14.08
C GLU A 88 -11.57 -21.93 -15.23
N TYR A 89 -12.04 -20.95 -15.99
CA TYR A 89 -11.31 -20.39 -17.14
C TYR A 89 -10.59 -19.08 -16.81
N SER A 90 -10.61 -18.64 -15.54
CA SER A 90 -9.97 -17.40 -15.14
C SER A 90 -8.53 -17.64 -14.68
N ILE A 91 -7.63 -16.82 -15.21
CA ILE A 91 -6.23 -16.77 -14.78
C ILE A 91 -6.13 -15.78 -13.61
N THR A 92 -5.62 -16.26 -12.49
CA THR A 92 -5.34 -15.39 -11.31
C THR A 92 -3.84 -15.09 -11.26
N GLY A 93 -3.49 -13.82 -11.19
CA GLY A 93 -2.13 -13.36 -10.98
C GLY A 93 -1.98 -12.72 -9.59
N TYR A 94 -0.91 -13.03 -8.89
CA TYR A 94 -0.66 -12.53 -7.54
C TYR A 94 0.71 -11.89 -7.40
N LEU A 95 0.76 -10.67 -6.87
CA LEU A 95 1.98 -10.00 -6.45
C LEU A 95 2.08 -10.08 -4.92
N PRO A 96 3.05 -10.85 -4.38
CA PRO A 96 3.28 -10.94 -2.93
C PRO A 96 3.93 -9.66 -2.39
N GLN A 97 3.92 -9.48 -1.08
CA GLN A 97 4.52 -8.32 -0.42
C GLN A 97 6.07 -8.34 -0.48
N GLU A 98 6.69 -9.49 -0.55
CA GLU A 98 8.15 -9.67 -0.60
C GLU A 98 8.54 -10.49 -1.83
N ALA A 99 9.65 -10.10 -2.47
CA ALA A 99 10.22 -10.89 -3.54
C ALA A 99 10.81 -12.19 -2.99
N GLY A 100 10.67 -13.28 -3.76
CA GLY A 100 11.42 -14.51 -3.51
C GLY A 100 12.94 -14.32 -3.66
N GLU A 101 13.69 -15.40 -3.50
CA GLU A 101 15.15 -15.36 -3.73
C GLU A 101 15.45 -14.94 -5.18
N PRO A 102 16.45 -14.05 -5.39
CA PRO A 102 16.82 -13.62 -6.73
C PRO A 102 17.32 -14.79 -7.57
N THR A 103 16.80 -14.91 -8.79
CA THR A 103 17.18 -15.95 -9.75
C THR A 103 18.28 -15.45 -10.72
N ASP A 104 18.84 -16.39 -11.50
CA ASP A 104 19.79 -16.07 -12.59
C ASP A 104 19.08 -15.56 -13.87
N GLU A 105 17.74 -15.53 -13.88
CA GLU A 105 16.95 -15.02 -14.99
C GLU A 105 17.17 -13.52 -15.17
N THR A 106 17.16 -13.08 -16.41
CA THR A 106 17.26 -11.65 -16.73
C THR A 106 15.94 -10.94 -16.43
N ILE A 107 16.02 -9.63 -16.20
CA ILE A 107 14.83 -8.80 -15.92
C ILE A 107 13.77 -8.93 -17.01
N ILE A 108 14.17 -9.01 -18.29
CA ILE A 108 13.22 -9.16 -19.39
C ILE A 108 12.59 -10.56 -19.42
N GLU A 109 13.35 -11.61 -19.09
CA GLU A 109 12.83 -12.97 -19.00
C GLU A 109 11.78 -13.09 -17.90
N ILE A 110 12.04 -12.53 -16.71
CA ILE A 110 11.04 -12.44 -15.64
C ILE A 110 9.79 -11.69 -16.12
N ALA A 111 9.97 -10.50 -16.71
CA ALA A 111 8.85 -9.66 -17.14
C ALA A 111 7.99 -10.28 -18.24
N MET A 112 8.57 -11.14 -19.07
CA MET A 112 7.84 -11.90 -20.09
C MET A 112 7.09 -13.11 -19.51
N GLY A 113 7.34 -13.47 -18.26
CA GLY A 113 6.74 -14.68 -17.63
C GLY A 113 7.21 -15.98 -18.32
N ILE A 114 8.46 -16.02 -18.71
CA ILE A 114 9.02 -17.12 -19.49
C ILE A 114 9.02 -18.39 -18.66
N THR A 115 8.31 -19.41 -19.14
CA THR A 115 8.36 -20.76 -18.55
C THR A 115 9.70 -21.45 -18.89
N PRO A 116 10.14 -22.46 -18.13
CA PRO A 116 11.35 -23.24 -18.46
C PRO A 116 11.35 -23.79 -19.89
N GLU A 117 10.18 -24.12 -20.42
CA GLU A 117 9.98 -24.57 -21.79
C GLU A 117 10.32 -23.43 -22.79
N MET A 118 9.80 -22.23 -22.53
CA MET A 118 10.06 -21.04 -23.35
C MET A 118 11.52 -20.59 -23.29
N ILE A 119 12.20 -20.79 -22.14
CA ILE A 119 13.66 -20.56 -22.01
C ILE A 119 14.42 -21.48 -22.97
N GLY A 120 14.04 -22.76 -23.04
CA GLY A 120 14.62 -23.73 -23.97
C GLY A 120 14.48 -23.29 -25.43
N ILE A 121 13.28 -22.86 -25.82
CA ILE A 121 12.98 -22.34 -27.16
C ILE A 121 13.86 -21.12 -27.49
N LEU A 122 13.91 -20.13 -26.60
CA LEU A 122 14.71 -18.92 -26.80
C LEU A 122 16.21 -19.23 -26.87
N ARG A 123 16.72 -20.17 -26.06
CA ARG A 123 18.10 -20.59 -26.10
C ARG A 123 18.45 -21.17 -27.46
N THR A 124 17.62 -22.10 -27.97
CA THR A 124 17.78 -22.70 -29.29
C THR A 124 17.79 -21.64 -30.37
N MET A 125 16.87 -20.69 -30.35
CA MET A 125 16.83 -19.59 -31.33
C MET A 125 18.12 -18.75 -31.28
N ARG A 126 18.55 -18.28 -30.08
CA ARG A 126 19.79 -17.47 -29.91
C ARG A 126 21.05 -18.22 -30.33
N GLU A 127 21.15 -19.52 -30.08
CA GLU A 127 22.29 -20.33 -30.49
C GLU A 127 22.45 -20.41 -32.02
N HIS A 128 21.34 -20.59 -32.73
CA HIS A 128 21.31 -20.64 -34.19
C HIS A 128 21.52 -19.24 -34.80
N GLU A 129 20.95 -18.19 -34.24
CA GLU A 129 21.20 -16.80 -34.65
C GLU A 129 22.67 -16.41 -34.49
N ALA A 130 23.32 -16.77 -33.38
CA ALA A 130 24.73 -16.50 -33.13
C ALA A 130 25.66 -17.24 -34.12
N LYS A 131 25.23 -18.42 -34.60
CA LYS A 131 25.95 -19.21 -35.61
C LYS A 131 25.64 -18.78 -37.05
N GLY A 132 24.66 -17.88 -37.27
CA GLY A 132 24.17 -17.49 -38.58
C GLY A 132 23.42 -18.58 -39.34
N ASP A 133 23.02 -19.66 -38.67
CA ASP A 133 22.36 -20.84 -39.24
C ASP A 133 20.82 -20.77 -39.03
N LEU A 134 20.22 -19.80 -39.70
CA LEU A 134 18.76 -19.54 -39.62
C LEU A 134 17.93 -20.56 -40.43
N SER A 135 18.58 -21.43 -41.22
CA SER A 135 17.93 -22.44 -42.06
C SER A 135 17.82 -23.81 -41.36
N HIS A 136 18.33 -23.93 -40.14
CA HIS A 136 18.31 -25.19 -39.41
C HIS A 136 16.87 -25.57 -39.02
N PRO A 137 16.46 -26.83 -39.13
CA PRO A 137 15.11 -27.28 -38.78
C PRO A 137 14.71 -26.98 -37.32
N ASP A 138 15.67 -27.08 -36.39
CA ASP A 138 15.45 -26.79 -34.99
C ASP A 138 15.15 -25.30 -34.72
N PHE A 139 15.77 -24.39 -35.50
CA PHE A 139 15.47 -22.96 -35.45
C PHE A 139 14.04 -22.69 -35.92
N ALA A 140 13.64 -23.27 -37.07
CA ALA A 140 12.28 -23.12 -37.59
C ALA A 140 11.23 -23.65 -36.59
N HIS A 141 11.48 -24.84 -36.02
CA HIS A 141 10.60 -25.43 -35.02
C HIS A 141 10.50 -24.58 -33.73
N ALA A 142 11.61 -24.08 -33.22
CA ALA A 142 11.64 -23.16 -32.09
C ALA A 142 10.90 -21.85 -32.39
N GLN A 143 11.03 -21.32 -33.61
CA GLN A 143 10.32 -20.12 -34.05
C GLN A 143 8.80 -20.33 -34.12
N ASP A 144 8.35 -21.49 -34.62
CA ASP A 144 6.95 -21.84 -34.67
C ASP A 144 6.36 -21.99 -33.27
N GLN A 145 7.07 -22.66 -32.35
CA GLN A 145 6.67 -22.78 -30.95
C GLN A 145 6.61 -21.40 -30.26
N PHE A 146 7.61 -20.55 -30.47
CA PHE A 146 7.63 -19.19 -29.91
C PHE A 146 6.47 -18.33 -30.41
N THR A 147 6.13 -18.49 -31.70
CA THR A 147 4.97 -17.82 -32.31
C THR A 147 3.65 -18.34 -31.73
N ALA A 148 3.52 -19.65 -31.55
CA ALA A 148 2.33 -20.27 -30.94
C ALA A 148 2.09 -19.79 -29.50
N LEU A 149 3.16 -19.49 -28.78
CA LEU A 149 3.14 -18.92 -27.42
C LEU A 149 3.00 -17.38 -27.39
N ASN A 150 2.73 -16.73 -28.53
CA ASN A 150 2.69 -15.26 -28.70
C ASN A 150 3.97 -14.53 -28.24
N GLY A 151 5.12 -15.21 -28.22
CA GLY A 151 6.38 -14.71 -27.68
C GLY A 151 6.84 -13.40 -28.31
N TYR A 152 6.63 -13.20 -29.61
CA TYR A 152 6.98 -11.95 -30.31
C TYR A 152 6.17 -10.73 -29.85
N GLN A 153 4.97 -10.91 -29.30
CA GLN A 153 4.15 -9.81 -28.76
C GLN A 153 4.48 -9.51 -27.30
N LEU A 154 4.94 -10.52 -26.55
CA LEU A 154 5.25 -10.39 -25.13
C LEU A 154 6.46 -9.48 -24.89
N GLU A 155 7.52 -9.62 -25.68
CA GLU A 155 8.77 -8.86 -25.48
C GLU A 155 8.57 -7.34 -25.62
N PRO A 156 7.96 -6.79 -26.69
CA PRO A 156 7.68 -5.36 -26.79
C PRO A 156 6.79 -4.85 -25.66
N LYS A 157 5.76 -5.65 -25.26
CA LYS A 157 4.85 -5.32 -24.16
C LYS A 157 5.61 -5.28 -22.83
N ALA A 158 6.42 -6.29 -22.53
CA ALA A 158 7.25 -6.35 -21.35
C ALA A 158 8.24 -5.17 -21.27
N LYS A 159 8.93 -4.83 -22.38
CA LYS A 159 9.82 -3.68 -22.44
C LYS A 159 9.10 -2.36 -22.14
N LYS A 160 7.91 -2.15 -22.71
CA LYS A 160 7.07 -0.98 -22.44
C LYS A 160 6.71 -0.87 -20.95
N ILE A 161 6.30 -1.98 -20.34
CA ILE A 161 5.92 -2.04 -18.92
C ILE A 161 7.14 -1.81 -18.02
N LEU A 162 8.29 -2.45 -18.34
CA LEU A 162 9.54 -2.25 -17.59
C LEU A 162 10.00 -0.78 -17.63
N HIS A 163 9.94 -0.12 -18.78
CA HIS A 163 10.20 1.31 -18.85
C HIS A 163 9.25 2.14 -17.98
N GLY A 164 7.96 1.81 -17.99
CA GLY A 164 6.96 2.43 -17.14
C GLY A 164 7.28 2.28 -15.64
N LEU A 165 7.81 1.12 -15.24
CA LEU A 165 8.24 0.83 -13.88
C LEU A 165 9.66 1.35 -13.54
N GLY A 166 10.30 2.08 -14.46
CA GLY A 166 11.54 2.81 -14.21
C GLY A 166 12.82 2.08 -14.57
N PHE A 167 12.76 0.89 -15.20
CA PHE A 167 13.94 0.21 -15.72
C PHE A 167 14.49 0.93 -16.96
N LYS A 168 15.82 0.93 -17.10
CA LYS A 168 16.48 1.40 -18.30
C LYS A 168 16.68 0.25 -19.27
N SER A 169 16.81 0.55 -20.56
CA SER A 169 17.05 -0.49 -21.59
C SER A 169 18.31 -1.32 -21.34
N GLU A 170 19.34 -0.72 -20.73
CA GLU A 170 20.60 -1.39 -20.34
C GLU A 170 20.42 -2.43 -19.21
N ASP A 171 19.31 -2.36 -18.46
CA ASP A 171 19.03 -3.24 -17.34
C ASP A 171 18.28 -4.51 -17.75
N PHE A 172 17.66 -4.53 -18.93
CA PHE A 172 16.77 -5.61 -19.35
C PHE A 172 17.45 -6.99 -19.43
N HIS A 173 18.70 -7.02 -19.83
CA HIS A 173 19.46 -8.25 -20.01
C HIS A 173 20.39 -8.58 -18.83
N LYS A 174 20.33 -7.81 -17.74
CA LYS A 174 21.07 -8.11 -16.52
C LYS A 174 20.32 -9.16 -15.69
N PRO A 175 21.02 -10.09 -15.04
CA PRO A 175 20.39 -11.08 -14.16
C PRO A 175 19.80 -10.43 -12.91
N ALA A 176 18.67 -10.97 -12.43
CA ALA A 176 17.93 -10.42 -11.30
C ALA A 176 18.77 -10.35 -9.99
N ARG A 177 19.75 -11.25 -9.82
CA ARG A 177 20.66 -11.23 -8.67
C ARG A 177 21.52 -9.96 -8.54
N GLU A 178 21.69 -9.19 -9.61
CA GLU A 178 22.41 -7.91 -9.56
C GLU A 178 21.56 -6.75 -9.03
N PHE A 179 20.27 -7.00 -8.81
CA PHE A 179 19.31 -5.99 -8.37
C PHE A 179 18.91 -6.18 -6.91
N SER A 180 18.45 -5.10 -6.28
CA SER A 180 17.83 -5.19 -4.96
C SER A 180 16.45 -5.85 -5.03
N GLY A 181 15.98 -6.42 -3.91
CA GLY A 181 14.66 -7.06 -3.83
C GLY A 181 13.50 -6.19 -4.36
N GLY A 182 13.55 -4.88 -4.14
CA GLY A 182 12.55 -3.97 -4.66
C GLY A 182 12.55 -3.86 -6.19
N TRP A 183 13.69 -3.95 -6.85
CA TRP A 183 13.76 -4.01 -8.31
C TRP A 183 13.28 -5.35 -8.85
N VAL A 184 13.60 -6.45 -8.18
CA VAL A 184 13.09 -7.78 -8.54
C VAL A 184 11.57 -7.82 -8.41
N MET A 185 11.01 -7.21 -7.34
CA MET A 185 9.56 -7.08 -7.17
C MET A 185 8.90 -6.29 -8.31
N ARG A 186 9.54 -5.22 -8.81
CA ARG A 186 9.05 -4.50 -9.99
C ARG A 186 9.09 -5.35 -11.26
N ALA A 187 10.09 -6.23 -11.42
CA ALA A 187 10.13 -7.17 -12.55
C ALA A 187 8.99 -8.19 -12.47
N HIS A 188 8.66 -8.72 -11.28
CA HIS A 188 7.48 -9.58 -11.09
C HIS A 188 6.17 -8.83 -11.31
N LEU A 189 6.07 -7.57 -10.89
CA LEU A 189 4.93 -6.72 -11.24
C LEU A 189 4.82 -6.56 -12.77
N ALA A 190 5.94 -6.31 -13.46
CA ALA A 190 5.97 -6.25 -14.92
C ALA A 190 5.48 -7.57 -15.56
N GLN A 191 5.87 -8.71 -15.01
CA GLN A 191 5.40 -10.03 -15.44
C GLN A 191 3.87 -10.11 -15.39
N LEU A 192 3.27 -9.80 -14.24
CA LEU A 192 1.82 -9.85 -14.06
C LEU A 192 1.08 -8.92 -15.01
N LEU A 193 1.59 -7.69 -15.19
CA LEU A 193 0.99 -6.73 -16.12
C LEU A 193 1.17 -7.15 -17.58
N THR A 194 2.25 -7.87 -17.92
CA THR A 194 2.47 -8.42 -19.27
C THR A 194 1.51 -9.56 -19.58
N MET A 195 1.26 -10.43 -18.57
CA MET A 195 0.35 -11.59 -18.72
C MET A 195 -1.13 -11.20 -18.71
N GLU A 196 -1.50 -10.04 -18.14
CA GLU A 196 -2.88 -9.56 -18.03
C GLU A 196 -3.86 -10.61 -17.50
N PRO A 197 -3.69 -11.12 -16.27
CA PRO A 197 -4.59 -12.10 -15.69
C PRO A 197 -6.02 -11.57 -15.53
N ASP A 198 -7.02 -12.46 -15.52
CA ASP A 198 -8.43 -12.14 -15.36
C ASP A 198 -8.74 -11.55 -13.96
N LEU A 199 -8.02 -12.04 -12.94
CA LEU A 199 -8.01 -11.50 -11.58
C LEU A 199 -6.58 -11.12 -11.19
N LEU A 200 -6.33 -9.85 -11.05
CA LEU A 200 -5.04 -9.30 -10.59
C LEU A 200 -5.11 -9.02 -9.09
N MET A 201 -4.37 -9.80 -8.31
CA MET A 201 -4.25 -9.65 -6.86
C MET A 201 -2.93 -8.94 -6.51
N LEU A 202 -3.02 -7.80 -5.83
CA LEU A 202 -1.86 -6.97 -5.49
C LEU A 202 -1.78 -6.77 -3.98
N ASP A 203 -0.69 -7.22 -3.34
CA ASP A 203 -0.43 -6.98 -1.91
C ASP A 203 0.65 -5.90 -1.77
N GLU A 204 0.23 -4.68 -1.37
CA GLU A 204 1.07 -3.48 -1.19
C GLU A 204 1.96 -3.14 -2.43
N PRO A 205 1.39 -2.99 -3.63
CA PRO A 205 2.18 -2.78 -4.86
C PRO A 205 2.94 -1.46 -4.88
N THR A 206 2.62 -0.53 -3.99
CA THR A 206 3.21 0.81 -3.92
C THR A 206 4.55 0.85 -3.17
N ASN A 207 4.84 -0.13 -2.32
CA ASN A 207 5.98 -0.10 -1.37
C ASN A 207 7.37 -0.01 -2.03
N HIS A 208 7.52 -0.48 -3.27
CA HIS A 208 8.82 -0.53 -3.96
C HIS A 208 8.90 0.40 -5.16
N LEU A 209 7.85 1.19 -5.41
CA LEU A 209 7.78 2.09 -6.56
C LEU A 209 8.24 3.50 -6.15
N ASP A 210 9.00 4.15 -7.02
CA ASP A 210 9.15 5.59 -6.92
C ASP A 210 7.89 6.31 -7.45
N LEU A 211 7.77 7.58 -7.11
CA LEU A 211 6.60 8.38 -7.43
C LEU A 211 6.21 8.33 -8.92
N LEU A 212 7.19 8.33 -9.82
CA LEU A 212 6.94 8.32 -11.26
C LEU A 212 6.42 6.96 -11.73
N SER A 213 7.00 5.88 -11.22
CA SER A 213 6.53 4.51 -11.47
C SER A 213 5.15 4.28 -10.87
N LEU A 214 4.86 4.87 -9.70
CA LEU A 214 3.53 4.82 -9.07
C LEU A 214 2.47 5.49 -9.94
N LEU A 215 2.73 6.71 -10.43
CA LEU A 215 1.81 7.42 -11.33
C LEU A 215 1.58 6.67 -12.64
N TRP A 216 2.64 6.04 -13.17
CA TRP A 216 2.51 5.20 -14.36
C TRP A 216 1.64 3.96 -14.08
N LEU A 217 1.88 3.24 -12.97
CA LEU A 217 1.08 2.08 -12.57
C LEU A 217 -0.38 2.45 -12.38
N GLN A 218 -0.66 3.58 -11.72
CA GLN A 218 -2.01 4.10 -11.54
C GLN A 218 -2.74 4.25 -12.87
N ARG A 219 -2.12 4.87 -13.88
CA ARG A 219 -2.70 5.02 -15.22
C ARG A 219 -2.90 3.68 -15.93
N TYR A 220 -1.97 2.75 -15.76
CA TYR A 220 -2.09 1.42 -16.33
C TYR A 220 -3.28 0.66 -15.75
N LEU A 221 -3.44 0.66 -14.41
CA LEU A 221 -4.53 -0.02 -13.73
C LEU A 221 -5.90 0.61 -13.99
N LEU A 222 -5.97 1.92 -14.25
CA LEU A 222 -7.22 2.58 -14.67
C LEU A 222 -7.75 2.04 -16.02
N ASN A 223 -6.87 1.55 -16.89
CA ASN A 223 -7.23 0.99 -18.19
C ASN A 223 -7.19 -0.54 -18.20
N TYR A 224 -7.00 -1.17 -17.04
CA TYR A 224 -6.93 -2.62 -16.92
C TYR A 224 -8.30 -3.24 -17.16
N SER A 225 -8.37 -4.28 -18.02
CA SER A 225 -9.63 -4.91 -18.44
C SER A 225 -10.13 -5.98 -17.47
N GLY A 226 -9.23 -6.65 -16.76
CA GLY A 226 -9.57 -7.69 -15.78
C GLY A 226 -10.01 -7.11 -14.43
N ALA A 227 -10.41 -7.98 -13.52
CA ALA A 227 -10.72 -7.62 -12.16
C ALA A 227 -9.45 -7.35 -11.34
N ILE A 228 -9.53 -6.42 -10.41
CA ILE A 228 -8.43 -6.08 -9.49
C ILE A 228 -8.89 -6.29 -8.05
N LEU A 229 -8.13 -7.06 -7.27
CA LEU A 229 -8.26 -7.13 -5.82
C LEU A 229 -6.93 -6.66 -5.19
N MET A 230 -6.95 -5.51 -4.51
CA MET A 230 -5.71 -4.98 -3.95
C MET A 230 -5.79 -4.71 -2.45
N ILE A 231 -4.65 -4.87 -1.81
CA ILE A 231 -4.36 -4.36 -0.47
C ILE A 231 -3.38 -3.22 -0.65
N SER A 232 -3.70 -2.03 -0.15
CA SER A 232 -2.78 -0.90 -0.15
C SER A 232 -3.01 -0.01 1.08
N HIS A 233 -1.96 0.69 1.48
CA HIS A 233 -2.00 1.72 2.52
C HIS A 233 -1.92 3.14 1.94
N ASP A 234 -1.75 3.28 0.62
CA ASP A 234 -1.76 4.56 -0.08
C ASP A 234 -3.20 4.96 -0.45
N ARG A 235 -3.70 6.02 0.19
CA ARG A 235 -5.08 6.51 0.01
C ARG A 235 -5.32 7.10 -1.37
N ASP A 236 -4.42 7.97 -1.83
CA ASP A 236 -4.57 8.66 -3.10
C ASP A 236 -4.52 7.66 -4.26
N PHE A 237 -3.68 6.63 -4.13
CA PHE A 237 -3.64 5.52 -5.07
C PHE A 237 -4.95 4.74 -5.11
N MET A 238 -5.49 4.36 -3.92
CA MET A 238 -6.80 3.69 -3.85
C MET A 238 -7.94 4.56 -4.35
N ASP A 239 -7.97 5.84 -3.97
CA ASP A 239 -9.05 6.76 -4.38
C ASP A 239 -9.13 6.94 -5.90
N SER A 240 -8.01 6.80 -6.59
CA SER A 240 -7.94 6.96 -8.03
C SER A 240 -8.38 5.73 -8.82
N ILE A 241 -8.26 4.52 -8.26
CA ILE A 241 -8.44 3.27 -9.00
C ILE A 241 -9.69 2.53 -8.54
N ILE A 242 -9.98 2.51 -7.24
CA ILE A 242 -10.95 1.60 -6.61
C ILE A 242 -12.39 2.10 -6.73
N GLU A 243 -13.30 1.17 -7.00
CA GLU A 243 -14.75 1.38 -7.11
C GLU A 243 -15.54 0.71 -5.99
N THR A 244 -14.94 -0.29 -5.32
CA THR A 244 -15.55 -1.02 -4.20
C THR A 244 -14.50 -1.25 -3.12
N VAL A 245 -14.85 -0.97 -1.86
CA VAL A 245 -14.00 -1.24 -0.70
C VAL A 245 -14.62 -2.34 0.14
N VAL A 246 -13.87 -3.38 0.44
CA VAL A 246 -14.25 -4.45 1.37
C VAL A 246 -13.43 -4.32 2.64
N GLU A 247 -14.11 -4.00 3.75
CA GLU A 247 -13.49 -3.87 5.06
C GLU A 247 -13.54 -5.20 5.81
N ILE A 248 -12.41 -5.66 6.33
CA ILE A 248 -12.37 -6.72 7.34
C ILE A 248 -12.55 -6.06 8.70
N ASP A 249 -13.69 -6.32 9.33
CA ASP A 249 -13.94 -5.94 10.72
C ASP A 249 -13.34 -7.01 11.65
N PRO A 250 -12.22 -6.74 12.33
CA PRO A 250 -11.54 -7.74 13.16
C PRO A 250 -12.28 -8.06 14.48
N ASP A 251 -13.25 -7.24 14.84
CA ASP A 251 -14.02 -7.40 16.07
C ASP A 251 -15.31 -8.21 15.82
N ALA A 252 -15.97 -7.97 14.68
CA ALA A 252 -17.12 -8.76 14.24
C ALA A 252 -16.70 -10.02 13.45
N ALA A 253 -15.45 -10.10 13.01
CA ALA A 253 -14.91 -11.12 12.12
C ALA A 253 -15.72 -11.22 10.80
N LYS A 254 -16.16 -10.09 10.24
CA LYS A 254 -17.01 -10.01 9.04
C LYS A 254 -16.37 -9.17 7.96
N LEU A 255 -16.78 -9.44 6.72
CA LEU A 255 -16.52 -8.59 5.56
C LEU A 255 -17.69 -7.61 5.38
N ASN A 256 -17.38 -6.33 5.24
CA ASN A 256 -18.34 -5.29 4.93
C ASN A 256 -17.96 -4.64 3.61
N ALA A 257 -18.83 -4.73 2.61
CA ALA A 257 -18.62 -4.09 1.31
C ALA A 257 -19.24 -2.69 1.29
N TYR A 258 -18.52 -1.75 0.66
CA TYR A 258 -18.91 -0.36 0.47
C TYR A 258 -18.65 0.03 -0.99
N THR A 259 -19.63 0.62 -1.64
CA THR A 259 -19.50 1.10 -3.02
C THR A 259 -18.85 2.49 -3.05
N GLY A 260 -17.92 2.69 -3.96
CA GLY A 260 -17.17 3.92 -4.13
C GLY A 260 -15.69 3.77 -3.77
N ASN A 261 -14.95 4.86 -3.89
CA ASN A 261 -13.53 4.93 -3.57
C ASN A 261 -13.28 4.93 -2.04
N TYR A 262 -12.01 4.98 -1.64
CA TYR A 262 -11.62 4.93 -0.23
C TYR A 262 -12.18 6.11 0.59
N SER A 263 -12.24 7.31 0.05
CA SER A 263 -12.81 8.49 0.70
C SER A 263 -14.32 8.35 0.91
N ALA A 264 -15.06 7.81 -0.08
CA ALA A 264 -16.47 7.49 0.05
C ALA A 264 -16.72 6.40 1.11
N PHE A 265 -15.86 5.38 1.16
CA PHE A 265 -15.89 4.35 2.20
C PHE A 265 -15.80 4.95 3.60
N LEU A 266 -14.85 5.85 3.86
CA LEU A 266 -14.68 6.48 5.17
C LEU A 266 -15.97 7.20 5.61
N THR A 267 -16.59 7.95 4.68
CA THR A 267 -17.85 8.66 4.93
C THR A 267 -19.00 7.70 5.24
N GLN A 268 -19.16 6.63 4.43
CA GLN A 268 -20.20 5.63 4.62
C GLN A 268 -20.01 4.83 5.91
N ARG A 269 -18.76 4.47 6.24
CA ARG A 269 -18.43 3.77 7.48
C ARG A 269 -18.79 4.60 8.70
N ASP A 270 -18.44 5.87 8.73
CA ASP A 270 -18.74 6.76 9.84
C ASP A 270 -20.25 6.98 9.99
N ALA A 271 -20.99 7.16 8.90
CA ALA A 271 -22.45 7.26 8.89
C ALA A 271 -23.13 5.97 9.41
N ARG A 272 -22.65 4.79 8.97
CA ARG A 272 -23.14 3.49 9.44
C ARG A 272 -22.90 3.31 10.94
N PHE A 273 -21.74 3.71 11.43
CA PHE A 273 -21.40 3.67 12.85
C PHE A 273 -22.33 4.58 13.69
N GLU A 274 -22.59 5.81 13.23
CA GLU A 274 -23.51 6.73 13.89
C GLU A 274 -24.93 6.16 13.94
N GLN A 275 -25.41 5.64 12.81
CA GLN A 275 -26.72 5.01 12.70
C GLN A 275 -26.85 3.80 13.66
N GLN A 276 -25.85 2.91 13.69
CA GLN A 276 -25.84 1.75 14.58
C GLN A 276 -25.78 2.18 16.07
N THR A 277 -25.00 3.21 16.37
CA THR A 277 -24.89 3.78 17.72
C THR A 277 -26.23 4.36 18.18
N GLN A 278 -26.92 5.07 17.29
CA GLN A 278 -28.25 5.62 17.61
C GLN A 278 -29.29 4.51 17.78
N ALA A 279 -29.29 3.49 16.92
CA ALA A 279 -30.17 2.33 17.06
C ALA A 279 -29.94 1.58 18.37
N TYR A 280 -28.67 1.35 18.75
CA TYR A 280 -28.31 0.75 20.03
C TYR A 280 -28.83 1.58 21.23
N ARG A 281 -28.57 2.90 21.21
CA ARG A 281 -29.04 3.80 22.28
C ARG A 281 -30.56 3.80 22.42
N ASN A 282 -31.28 3.79 21.29
CA ASN A 282 -32.74 3.75 21.30
C ASN A 282 -33.25 2.42 21.88
N GLN A 283 -32.67 1.30 21.47
CA GLN A 283 -33.01 -0.02 21.99
C GLN A 283 -32.71 -0.13 23.48
N GLN A 284 -31.57 0.40 23.97
CA GLN A 284 -31.24 0.38 25.38
C GLN A 284 -32.27 1.17 26.22
N LYS A 285 -32.70 2.35 25.78
CA LYS A 285 -33.75 3.14 26.43
C LYS A 285 -35.09 2.38 26.48
N GLU A 286 -35.44 1.67 25.42
CA GLU A 286 -36.64 0.86 25.36
C GLU A 286 -36.55 -0.32 26.35
N ILE A 287 -35.42 -1.00 26.41
CA ILE A 287 -35.14 -2.08 27.35
C ILE A 287 -35.23 -1.56 28.79
N GLU A 288 -34.58 -0.43 29.10
CA GLU A 288 -34.63 0.20 30.42
C GLU A 288 -36.07 0.54 30.83
N HIS A 289 -36.85 1.16 29.95
CA HIS A 289 -38.25 1.51 30.21
C HIS A 289 -39.14 0.27 30.49
N VAL A 290 -38.95 -0.79 29.68
CA VAL A 290 -39.68 -2.06 29.90
C VAL A 290 -39.23 -2.72 31.19
N GLN A 291 -37.96 -2.69 31.55
CA GLN A 291 -37.39 -3.24 32.76
C GLN A 291 -37.93 -2.49 34.00
N GLU A 292 -37.94 -1.14 33.98
CA GLU A 292 -38.53 -0.32 35.05
C GLU A 292 -40.01 -0.65 35.29
N PHE A 293 -40.78 -0.87 34.19
CA PHE A 293 -42.17 -1.28 34.31
C PHE A 293 -42.30 -2.65 34.99
N ILE A 294 -41.48 -3.63 34.61
CA ILE A 294 -41.46 -4.97 35.20
C ILE A 294 -41.13 -4.86 36.69
N ASP A 295 -40.09 -4.12 37.05
CA ASP A 295 -39.63 -4.01 38.45
C ASP A 295 -40.67 -3.30 39.33
N ARG A 296 -41.32 -2.24 38.81
CA ARG A 296 -42.37 -1.49 39.53
C ARG A 296 -43.64 -2.32 39.79
N PHE A 297 -44.03 -3.16 38.82
CA PHE A 297 -45.29 -3.87 38.87
C PHE A 297 -45.19 -5.38 39.14
N ARG A 298 -43.98 -5.90 39.38
CA ARG A 298 -43.70 -7.32 39.61
C ARG A 298 -44.50 -7.95 40.73
N GLN A 299 -44.81 -7.18 41.79
CA GLN A 299 -45.55 -7.64 42.98
C GLN A 299 -47.03 -7.30 42.93
N VAL A 300 -47.54 -6.64 41.90
CA VAL A 300 -48.94 -6.20 41.78
C VAL A 300 -49.74 -7.26 41.02
N GLY A 301 -50.57 -8.04 41.74
CA GLY A 301 -51.33 -9.16 41.16
C GLY A 301 -52.22 -8.79 39.96
N SER A 302 -52.86 -7.59 39.97
CA SER A 302 -53.68 -7.10 38.85
C SER A 302 -52.88 -6.79 37.57
N LYS A 303 -51.57 -6.66 37.65
CA LYS A 303 -50.66 -6.38 36.53
C LYS A 303 -49.83 -7.59 36.08
N ALA A 304 -49.99 -8.76 36.73
CA ALA A 304 -49.17 -9.95 36.50
C ALA A 304 -49.16 -10.39 35.01
N ALA A 305 -50.32 -10.38 34.34
CA ALA A 305 -50.40 -10.74 32.92
C ALA A 305 -49.63 -9.76 32.01
N GLN A 306 -49.68 -8.46 32.32
CA GLN A 306 -48.95 -7.43 31.58
C GLN A 306 -47.42 -7.54 31.78
N VAL A 307 -46.99 -7.82 33.03
CA VAL A 307 -45.58 -8.05 33.37
C VAL A 307 -45.04 -9.28 32.62
N GLN A 308 -45.78 -10.39 32.64
CA GLN A 308 -45.40 -11.61 31.91
C GLN A 308 -45.30 -11.37 30.41
N SER A 309 -46.21 -10.62 29.80
CA SER A 309 -46.18 -10.25 28.40
C SER A 309 -44.93 -9.44 28.08
N ARG A 310 -44.56 -8.45 28.92
CA ARG A 310 -43.37 -7.61 28.76
C ARG A 310 -42.07 -8.41 28.89
N ILE A 311 -41.98 -9.36 29.83
CA ILE A 311 -40.84 -10.27 29.97
C ILE A 311 -40.65 -11.08 28.69
N LYS A 312 -41.73 -11.69 28.17
CA LYS A 312 -41.67 -12.45 26.90
C LYS A 312 -41.25 -11.57 25.71
N THR A 313 -41.61 -10.29 25.71
CA THR A 313 -41.16 -9.35 24.68
C THR A 313 -39.66 -9.11 24.77
N LEU A 314 -39.12 -8.89 25.98
CA LEU A 314 -37.67 -8.73 26.19
C LEU A 314 -36.87 -10.00 25.84
N GLU A 315 -37.41 -11.19 26.13
CA GLU A 315 -36.76 -12.47 25.82
C GLU A 315 -36.68 -12.71 24.29
N LYS A 316 -37.70 -12.24 23.54
CA LYS A 316 -37.72 -12.35 22.06
C LYS A 316 -36.96 -11.25 21.36
N LEU A 317 -36.57 -10.19 22.06
CA LEU A 317 -35.90 -9.05 21.46
C LEU A 317 -34.48 -9.42 21.00
N VAL A 318 -34.23 -9.32 19.71
CA VAL A 318 -32.86 -9.43 19.16
C VAL A 318 -32.06 -8.21 19.63
N ARG A 319 -31.07 -8.45 20.48
CA ARG A 319 -30.24 -7.36 21.02
C ARG A 319 -29.26 -6.87 19.97
N ILE A 320 -29.26 -5.56 19.76
CA ILE A 320 -28.25 -4.88 18.95
C ILE A 320 -26.95 -4.88 19.77
N GLU A 321 -25.87 -5.42 19.20
CA GLU A 321 -24.56 -5.36 19.85
C GLU A 321 -24.09 -3.91 19.96
N LYS A 322 -23.46 -3.58 21.07
CA LYS A 322 -22.88 -2.24 21.28
C LYS A 322 -21.85 -1.97 20.20
N PRO A 323 -22.07 -0.99 19.32
CA PRO A 323 -21.08 -0.67 18.29
C PRO A 323 -19.78 -0.23 18.95
N ARG A 324 -18.67 -0.79 18.49
CA ARG A 324 -17.35 -0.40 18.97
C ARG A 324 -16.93 0.85 18.23
N THR A 325 -16.46 1.84 18.97
CA THR A 325 -16.01 3.11 18.39
C THR A 325 -14.95 2.84 17.32
N PRO A 326 -15.13 3.33 16.07
CA PRO A 326 -14.10 3.25 15.05
C PRO A 326 -12.79 3.81 15.59
N ARG A 327 -11.71 3.14 15.28
CA ARG A 327 -10.39 3.65 15.65
C ARG A 327 -10.17 4.96 14.92
N LYS A 328 -10.15 6.06 15.65
CA LYS A 328 -9.83 7.38 15.10
C LYS A 328 -8.34 7.63 15.26
N PRO A 329 -7.71 8.36 14.31
CA PRO A 329 -6.36 8.88 14.54
C PRO A 329 -6.37 9.67 15.86
N PHE A 330 -5.42 9.42 16.70
CA PHE A 330 -5.36 10.10 18.00
C PHE A 330 -4.74 11.49 17.81
N LYS A 331 -5.38 12.52 18.35
CA LYS A 331 -4.78 13.87 18.38
C LYS A 331 -3.71 13.89 19.45
N PHE A 332 -2.49 13.98 19.04
CA PHE A 332 -1.33 14.04 19.91
C PHE A 332 -0.63 15.39 19.75
N ASN A 333 -0.39 16.06 20.88
CA ASN A 333 0.41 17.28 20.90
C ASN A 333 1.86 16.92 21.19
N PHE A 334 2.72 17.16 20.22
CA PHE A 334 4.17 17.02 20.38
C PHE A 334 4.76 18.02 21.35
N PRO A 335 5.78 17.66 22.14
CA PRO A 335 6.71 18.64 22.64
C PRO A 335 7.36 19.35 21.44
N GLN A 336 7.45 20.68 21.50
CA GLN A 336 8.06 21.45 20.42
C GLN A 336 9.58 21.44 20.55
N PRO A 337 10.30 21.41 19.42
CA PRO A 337 11.76 21.41 19.45
C PRO A 337 12.32 22.77 19.89
N PRO A 338 13.54 22.81 20.45
CA PRO A 338 14.22 24.05 20.72
C PRO A 338 14.45 24.84 19.42
N ARG A 339 14.40 26.17 19.51
CA ARG A 339 14.56 27.06 18.35
C ARG A 339 15.97 26.95 17.76
N SER A 340 16.08 26.61 16.47
CA SER A 340 17.34 26.63 15.72
C SER A 340 17.67 28.01 15.16
N ASN A 341 18.87 28.14 14.60
CA ASN A 341 19.25 29.33 13.82
C ASN A 341 18.44 29.45 12.52
N GLN A 342 18.48 30.59 11.82
CA GLN A 342 17.80 30.81 10.54
C GLN A 342 18.28 29.80 9.47
N LYS A 343 19.60 29.70 9.27
CA LYS A 343 20.21 28.64 8.48
C LYS A 343 20.38 27.41 9.37
N VAL A 344 19.69 26.33 9.02
CA VAL A 344 19.73 25.07 9.77
C VAL A 344 20.88 24.20 9.28
N ILE A 345 21.11 24.16 7.97
CA ILE A 345 22.23 23.47 7.37
C ILE A 345 22.58 24.10 6.01
N ASP A 346 23.88 24.19 5.72
CA ASP A 346 24.41 24.74 4.50
C ASP A 346 25.38 23.74 3.85
N LEU A 347 25.13 23.36 2.61
CA LEU A 347 26.01 22.54 1.78
C LEU A 347 26.63 23.42 0.72
N GLN A 348 27.98 23.43 0.64
CA GLN A 348 28.75 24.26 -0.30
C GLN A 348 29.64 23.37 -1.16
N LYS A 349 29.37 23.33 -2.46
CA LYS A 349 30.11 22.58 -3.48
C LYS A 349 30.35 21.13 -3.10
N VAL A 350 29.31 20.48 -2.55
CA VAL A 350 29.42 19.11 -2.06
C VAL A 350 29.52 18.13 -3.24
N GLY A 351 30.57 17.31 -3.20
CA GLY A 351 30.79 16.20 -4.09
C GLY A 351 30.63 14.87 -3.37
N GLN A 352 29.99 13.89 -4.03
CA GLN A 352 29.83 12.54 -3.49
C GLN A 352 29.83 11.50 -4.62
N ALA A 353 30.58 10.41 -4.43
CA ALA A 353 30.63 9.29 -5.33
C ALA A 353 30.62 7.94 -4.59
N TYR A 354 30.20 6.88 -5.26
CA TYR A 354 30.34 5.49 -4.82
C TYR A 354 31.13 4.73 -5.91
N GLY A 355 32.42 4.49 -5.65
CA GLY A 355 33.33 3.97 -6.64
C GLY A 355 33.42 4.90 -7.86
N GLU A 356 33.15 4.39 -9.05
CA GLU A 356 33.15 5.18 -10.29
C GLU A 356 31.89 6.01 -10.51
N LYS A 357 30.79 5.67 -9.78
CA LYS A 357 29.50 6.33 -9.95
C LYS A 357 29.43 7.62 -9.12
N ARG A 358 29.55 8.76 -9.80
CA ARG A 358 29.35 10.08 -9.18
C ARG A 358 27.86 10.36 -8.97
N ILE A 359 27.45 10.66 -7.72
CA ILE A 359 26.08 10.98 -7.34
C ILE A 359 25.85 12.48 -7.35
N TYR A 360 26.75 13.26 -6.72
CA TYR A 360 26.67 14.71 -6.68
C TYR A 360 27.99 15.33 -7.13
N LYS A 361 27.89 16.48 -7.82
CA LYS A 361 29.01 17.31 -8.21
C LYS A 361 28.70 18.76 -7.91
N ASP A 362 29.52 19.41 -7.07
CA ASP A 362 29.41 20.82 -6.72
C ASP A 362 28.00 21.21 -6.26
N LEU A 363 27.38 20.38 -5.38
CA LEU A 363 26.04 20.63 -4.87
C LEU A 363 26.05 21.77 -3.85
N ASP A 364 25.30 22.84 -4.14
CA ASP A 364 24.97 23.91 -3.22
C ASP A 364 23.53 23.79 -2.78
N LEU A 365 23.28 23.73 -1.46
CA LEU A 365 21.94 23.62 -0.89
C LEU A 365 21.91 24.23 0.50
N THR A 366 21.02 25.19 0.71
CA THR A 366 20.73 25.76 2.03
C THR A 366 19.33 25.37 2.48
N ILE A 367 19.21 24.88 3.71
CA ILE A 367 17.94 24.57 4.39
C ILE A 367 17.74 25.58 5.50
N GLU A 368 16.60 26.25 5.50
CA GLU A 368 16.23 27.26 6.46
C GLU A 368 15.29 26.72 7.54
N ARG A 369 15.21 27.42 8.64
CA ARG A 369 14.31 27.07 9.74
C ARG A 369 12.85 27.16 9.31
N GLY A 370 12.10 26.10 9.62
CA GLY A 370 10.70 25.96 9.26
C GLY A 370 10.45 25.41 7.86
N ASP A 371 11.51 25.18 7.06
CA ASP A 371 11.37 24.53 5.76
C ASP A 371 10.69 23.15 5.91
N ARG A 372 9.75 22.85 5.02
CA ARG A 372 9.07 21.57 4.87
C ARG A 372 9.34 21.02 3.47
N ILE A 373 10.40 20.24 3.37
CA ILE A 373 10.98 19.83 2.08
C ILE A 373 10.76 18.36 1.84
N VAL A 374 10.20 18.00 0.67
CA VAL A 374 10.21 16.62 0.17
C VAL A 374 11.29 16.46 -0.88
N LEU A 375 12.02 15.34 -0.84
CA LEU A 375 12.97 14.92 -1.88
C LEU A 375 12.28 13.95 -2.82
N VAL A 376 12.19 14.31 -4.10
CA VAL A 376 11.53 13.54 -5.16
C VAL A 376 12.54 13.20 -6.26
N GLY A 377 12.37 12.07 -6.91
CA GLY A 377 13.21 11.65 -8.04
C GLY A 377 13.23 10.13 -8.20
N PRO A 378 13.80 9.62 -9.30
CA PRO A 378 13.90 8.19 -9.56
C PRO A 378 14.64 7.43 -8.44
N ASN A 379 14.40 6.13 -8.34
CA ASN A 379 15.19 5.30 -7.44
C ASN A 379 16.65 5.25 -7.91
N GLY A 380 17.57 5.36 -6.94
CA GLY A 380 19.01 5.45 -7.23
C GLY A 380 19.49 6.84 -7.69
N ALA A 381 18.63 7.86 -7.71
CA ALA A 381 19.02 9.25 -8.05
C ALA A 381 19.86 9.96 -6.97
N GLY A 382 19.95 9.37 -5.75
CA GLY A 382 20.74 9.94 -4.65
C GLY A 382 19.93 10.53 -3.51
N LYS A 383 18.59 10.37 -3.46
CA LYS A 383 17.73 10.90 -2.40
C LYS A 383 18.23 10.54 -0.99
N SER A 384 18.38 9.25 -0.72
CA SER A 384 18.88 8.75 0.58
C SER A 384 20.32 9.16 0.85
N THR A 385 21.15 9.30 -0.20
CA THR A 385 22.52 9.84 -0.09
C THR A 385 22.48 11.28 0.41
N LEU A 386 21.61 12.14 -0.14
CA LEU A 386 21.46 13.52 0.30
C LEU A 386 21.01 13.61 1.77
N ILE A 387 20.01 12.82 2.16
CA ILE A 387 19.57 12.78 3.57
C ILE A 387 20.70 12.33 4.50
N LYS A 388 21.50 11.32 4.14
CA LYS A 388 22.66 10.86 4.92
C LYS A 388 23.75 11.94 5.02
N ILE A 389 24.00 12.69 3.94
CA ILE A 389 24.90 13.85 3.96
C ILE A 389 24.35 14.91 4.91
N LEU A 390 23.07 15.28 4.80
CA LEU A 390 22.42 16.23 5.71
C LEU A 390 22.47 15.78 7.17
N ALA A 391 22.29 14.48 7.41
CA ALA A 391 22.39 13.88 8.75
C ALA A 391 23.83 13.86 9.30
N GLY A 392 24.86 13.98 8.44
CA GLY A 392 26.25 13.79 8.82
C GLY A 392 26.63 12.35 9.07
N GLN A 393 25.87 11.41 8.50
CA GLN A 393 26.17 9.97 8.58
C GLN A 393 27.02 9.46 7.40
N LEU A 394 27.20 10.31 6.40
CA LEU A 394 28.05 10.03 5.25
C LEU A 394 29.09 11.14 5.15
N GLU A 395 30.37 10.76 5.13
CA GLU A 395 31.47 11.69 4.84
C GLU A 395 31.41 12.10 3.37
N ILE A 396 31.61 13.38 3.10
CA ILE A 396 31.58 13.95 1.76
C ILE A 396 32.98 13.90 1.12
N ASP A 397 33.05 13.57 -0.18
CA ASP A 397 34.33 13.51 -0.91
C ASP A 397 34.93 14.89 -1.17
N GLY A 398 34.10 15.93 -1.19
CA GLY A 398 34.53 17.31 -1.41
C GLY A 398 33.49 18.33 -1.00
N GLY A 399 33.91 19.59 -0.87
CA GLY A 399 33.04 20.68 -0.44
C GLY A 399 32.98 20.84 1.08
N LYS A 400 31.91 21.48 1.56
CA LYS A 400 31.68 21.70 3.00
C LYS A 400 30.23 21.43 3.36
N ARG A 401 30.03 20.84 4.55
CA ARG A 401 28.74 20.71 5.23
C ARG A 401 28.80 21.48 6.54
N GLU A 402 28.01 22.51 6.68
CA GLU A 402 28.01 23.39 7.85
C GLU A 402 26.63 23.35 8.54
N PRO A 403 26.47 22.61 9.66
CA PRO A 403 25.27 22.69 10.47
C PRO A 403 25.20 24.06 11.19
N GLY A 404 24.01 24.63 11.22
CA GLY A 404 23.75 25.89 11.93
C GLY A 404 23.96 25.77 13.44
N TYR A 405 24.20 26.87 14.09
CA TYR A 405 24.34 26.92 15.56
C TYR A 405 23.04 26.42 16.23
N ALA A 406 23.17 25.62 17.28
CA ALA A 406 22.07 24.98 18.03
C ALA A 406 21.16 24.06 17.18
N THR A 407 21.66 23.56 16.05
CA THR A 407 20.93 22.58 15.24
C THR A 407 21.05 21.19 15.88
N LYS A 408 19.91 20.64 16.35
CA LYS A 408 19.77 19.26 16.81
C LYS A 408 19.18 18.45 15.66
N ILE A 409 19.99 17.60 15.05
CA ILE A 409 19.60 16.79 13.89
C ILE A 409 19.08 15.46 14.38
N GLY A 410 17.87 15.07 13.93
CA GLY A 410 17.33 13.73 14.06
C GLY A 410 17.19 13.08 12.70
N TYR A 411 17.71 11.86 12.56
CA TYR A 411 17.59 11.10 11.34
C TYR A 411 16.82 9.80 11.57
N TYR A 412 15.68 9.65 10.90
CA TYR A 412 14.89 8.43 10.86
C TYR A 412 15.17 7.70 9.55
N SER A 413 15.75 6.50 9.61
CA SER A 413 16.01 5.64 8.44
C SER A 413 15.19 4.36 8.47
N GLN A 414 14.93 3.80 7.30
CA GLN A 414 14.14 2.58 7.10
C GLN A 414 14.74 1.33 7.80
N HIS A 415 16.07 1.25 7.97
CA HIS A 415 16.79 0.06 8.47
C HIS A 415 17.07 0.05 9.97
N ARG A 416 16.34 0.79 10.80
CA ARG A 416 16.62 0.94 12.24
C ARG A 416 15.95 -0.08 13.18
N SER A 417 15.83 -1.34 12.80
CA SER A 417 15.55 -2.40 13.79
C SER A 417 16.64 -2.56 14.85
N GLU A 418 17.86 -2.07 14.57
CA GLU A 418 19.05 -2.19 15.43
C GLU A 418 19.13 -1.17 16.58
N SER A 419 18.25 -0.17 16.65
CA SER A 419 18.33 0.91 17.65
C SER A 419 17.51 0.67 18.92
N LEU A 420 16.77 -0.43 19.00
CA LEU A 420 15.95 -0.78 20.16
C LEU A 420 16.71 -1.75 21.07
N ASN A 421 16.66 -1.50 22.38
CA ASN A 421 17.15 -2.47 23.35
C ASN A 421 16.14 -3.62 23.47
N GLU A 422 16.49 -4.79 22.99
CA GLU A 422 15.60 -5.97 22.97
C GLU A 422 15.11 -6.40 24.35
N ASN A 423 15.84 -6.07 25.41
CA ASN A 423 15.50 -6.43 26.79
C ASN A 423 14.50 -5.47 27.44
N ASN A 424 14.42 -4.22 26.95
CA ASN A 424 13.49 -3.23 27.47
C ASN A 424 12.04 -3.56 27.03
N THR A 425 11.08 -3.19 27.87
CA THR A 425 9.68 -3.11 27.43
C THR A 425 9.47 -1.91 26.52
N VAL A 426 8.38 -1.92 25.76
CA VAL A 426 7.99 -0.80 24.90
C VAL A 426 7.93 0.51 25.69
N LEU A 427 7.38 0.48 26.90
CA LEU A 427 7.29 1.63 27.78
C LEU A 427 8.65 2.11 28.27
N GLU A 428 9.49 1.20 28.76
CA GLU A 428 10.85 1.53 29.23
C GLU A 428 11.70 2.14 28.13
N GLU A 429 11.57 1.64 26.89
CA GLU A 429 12.31 2.15 25.74
C GLU A 429 11.93 3.59 25.39
N VAL A 430 10.65 3.96 25.53
CA VAL A 430 10.19 5.35 25.33
C VAL A 430 10.64 6.27 26.48
N LEU A 431 10.52 5.82 27.72
CA LEU A 431 10.97 6.61 28.89
C LEU A 431 12.49 6.80 28.90
N ALA A 432 13.26 5.83 28.40
CA ALA A 432 14.71 5.97 28.23
C ALA A 432 15.08 7.02 27.16
N ALA A 433 14.24 7.21 26.14
CA ALA A 433 14.47 8.21 25.10
C ALA A 433 14.24 9.65 25.60
N CYS A 434 13.35 9.85 26.59
CA CYS A 434 13.08 11.17 27.17
C CYS A 434 12.86 11.08 28.68
N THR A 435 13.85 11.50 29.45
CA THR A 435 13.84 11.40 30.92
C THR A 435 12.86 12.39 31.60
N THR A 436 12.36 13.38 30.88
CA THR A 436 11.38 14.36 31.39
C THR A 436 9.94 13.93 31.18
N LEU A 437 9.71 12.87 30.40
CA LEU A 437 8.37 12.39 30.07
C LEU A 437 7.77 11.58 31.23
N ARG A 438 6.54 11.90 31.59
CA ARG A 438 5.79 11.12 32.60
C ARG A 438 5.24 9.84 31.99
N GLU A 439 5.11 8.80 32.80
CA GLU A 439 4.62 7.49 32.36
C GLU A 439 3.24 7.57 31.69
N GLU A 440 2.32 8.37 32.23
CA GLU A 440 0.98 8.56 31.67
C GLU A 440 1.02 9.19 30.26
N GLU A 441 1.92 10.15 30.06
CA GLU A 441 2.14 10.77 28.76
C GLU A 441 2.76 9.78 27.77
N ALA A 442 3.75 8.98 28.20
CA ALA A 442 4.34 7.92 27.39
C ALA A 442 3.30 6.89 26.96
N ARG A 443 2.44 6.44 27.89
CA ARG A 443 1.33 5.50 27.59
C ARG A 443 0.31 6.12 26.62
N SER A 444 0.01 7.40 26.75
CA SER A 444 -0.90 8.12 25.84
C SER A 444 -0.32 8.20 24.41
N ILE A 445 0.96 8.52 24.30
CA ILE A 445 1.69 8.57 23.03
C ILE A 445 1.72 7.18 22.37
N LEU A 446 2.12 6.16 23.12
CA LEU A 446 2.14 4.79 22.66
C LEU A 446 0.76 4.31 22.20
N GLY A 447 -0.30 4.69 22.92
CA GLY A 447 -1.69 4.44 22.53
C GLY A 447 -2.05 5.05 21.17
N SER A 448 -1.51 6.24 20.85
CA SER A 448 -1.70 6.92 19.55
C SER A 448 -1.10 6.12 18.40
N PHE A 449 -0.01 5.41 18.66
CA PHE A 449 0.67 4.53 17.72
C PHE A 449 0.24 3.06 17.85
N LEU A 450 -0.99 2.85 18.33
CA LEU A 450 -1.66 1.54 18.40
C LEU A 450 -1.02 0.51 19.35
N PHE A 451 -0.16 0.91 20.27
CA PHE A 451 0.25 0.06 21.37
C PHE A 451 -0.84 0.00 22.43
N ARG A 452 -1.53 -1.14 22.55
CA ARG A 452 -2.61 -1.35 23.52
C ARG A 452 -2.05 -1.53 24.93
N ARG A 453 -2.94 -1.51 25.95
CA ARG A 453 -2.55 -1.66 27.37
C ARG A 453 -1.58 -2.81 27.65
N THR A 454 -1.76 -3.96 27.01
CA THR A 454 -0.90 -5.14 27.14
C THR A 454 0.36 -5.07 26.27
N ASP A 455 0.36 -4.26 25.21
CA ASP A 455 1.48 -4.18 24.27
C ASP A 455 2.63 -3.33 24.82
N VAL A 456 2.33 -2.38 25.71
CA VAL A 456 3.35 -1.52 26.33
C VAL A 456 4.31 -2.27 27.27
N GLU A 457 3.87 -3.45 27.73
CA GLU A 457 4.66 -4.32 28.62
C GLU A 457 5.41 -5.41 27.86
N LYS A 458 5.20 -5.53 26.53
CA LYS A 458 5.97 -6.45 25.69
C LYS A 458 7.43 -6.01 25.61
N ARG A 459 8.34 -6.97 25.57
CA ARG A 459 9.76 -6.71 25.29
C ARG A 459 9.96 -6.32 23.83
N CYS A 460 10.87 -5.40 23.55
CA CYS A 460 11.16 -4.94 22.19
C CYS A 460 11.65 -6.07 21.27
N GLY A 461 12.31 -7.09 21.82
CA GLY A 461 12.79 -8.23 21.05
C GLY A 461 11.70 -9.06 20.36
N ILE A 462 10.49 -9.16 20.99
CA ILE A 462 9.37 -9.95 20.44
C ILE A 462 8.43 -9.17 19.52
N LEU A 463 8.70 -7.88 19.29
CA LEU A 463 7.89 -7.05 18.43
C LEU A 463 8.05 -7.42 16.95
N SER A 464 6.95 -7.38 16.20
CA SER A 464 6.98 -7.46 14.74
C SER A 464 7.76 -6.28 14.12
N GLY A 465 8.22 -6.41 12.89
CA GLY A 465 8.94 -5.33 12.18
C GLY A 465 8.15 -4.01 12.16
N GLY A 466 6.85 -4.06 11.89
CA GLY A 466 5.98 -2.89 11.91
C GLY A 466 5.80 -2.28 13.32
N GLU A 467 5.76 -3.10 14.38
CA GLU A 467 5.74 -2.60 15.77
C GLU A 467 7.07 -1.95 16.15
N LYS A 468 8.21 -2.53 15.75
CA LYS A 468 9.54 -1.93 15.95
C LYS A 468 9.67 -0.59 15.25
N SER A 469 9.18 -0.49 14.00
CA SER A 469 9.17 0.78 13.24
C SER A 469 8.33 1.86 13.92
N ARG A 470 7.12 1.52 14.38
CA ARG A 470 6.26 2.45 15.14
C ARG A 470 6.90 2.90 16.45
N LEU A 471 7.52 1.98 17.20
CA LEU A 471 8.20 2.32 18.45
C LEU A 471 9.38 3.27 18.23
N ASN A 472 10.20 3.01 17.21
CA ASN A 472 11.29 3.90 16.82
C ASN A 472 10.77 5.29 16.46
N LEU A 473 9.66 5.37 15.73
CA LEU A 473 9.04 6.63 15.41
C LEU A 473 8.60 7.38 16.67
N VAL A 474 7.94 6.69 17.62
CA VAL A 474 7.55 7.28 18.91
C VAL A 474 8.77 7.87 19.65
N LYS A 475 9.92 7.19 19.68
CA LYS A 475 11.16 7.70 20.31
C LYS A 475 11.60 9.05 19.74
N PHE A 476 11.50 9.23 18.41
CA PHE A 476 11.80 10.51 17.78
C PHE A 476 10.82 11.63 18.17
N LEU A 477 9.58 11.23 18.39
CA LEU A 477 8.51 12.17 18.65
C LEU A 477 8.48 12.66 20.10
N VAL A 478 9.09 11.90 21.00
CA VAL A 478 9.13 12.21 22.44
C VAL A 478 10.20 13.26 22.78
N ASP A 479 11.34 13.26 22.07
CA ASP A 479 12.40 14.29 22.18
C ASP A 479 12.73 14.86 20.79
N PRO A 480 11.85 15.70 20.21
CA PRO A 480 11.97 16.10 18.82
C PRO A 480 13.20 16.96 18.57
N PRO A 481 14.01 16.61 17.54
CA PRO A 481 15.09 17.46 17.05
C PRO A 481 14.51 18.68 16.35
N ASN A 482 15.28 19.75 16.16
CA ASN A 482 14.83 20.93 15.42
C ASN A 482 15.07 20.84 13.90
N LEU A 483 15.87 19.86 13.45
CA LEU A 483 15.94 19.39 12.07
C LEU A 483 15.61 17.89 12.05
N LEU A 484 14.45 17.55 11.49
CA LEU A 484 13.99 16.17 11.35
C LEU A 484 14.19 15.72 9.91
N LEU A 485 15.02 14.71 9.73
CA LEU A 485 15.31 14.05 8.45
C LEU A 485 14.66 12.68 8.46
N MET A 486 13.79 12.37 7.48
CA MET A 486 13.06 11.11 7.43
C MET A 486 13.22 10.43 6.06
N ASP A 487 13.67 9.17 6.06
CA ASP A 487 13.78 8.35 4.86
C ASP A 487 12.70 7.27 4.89
N GLU A 488 11.66 7.42 4.04
CA GLU A 488 10.50 6.56 3.90
C GLU A 488 9.78 6.24 5.24
N PRO A 489 9.28 7.25 5.97
CA PRO A 489 8.68 7.04 7.29
C PRO A 489 7.33 6.32 7.28
N THR A 490 6.67 6.25 6.12
CA THR A 490 5.35 5.63 5.94
C THR A 490 5.42 4.14 5.66
N THR A 491 6.58 3.61 5.28
CA THR A 491 6.78 2.20 4.95
C THR A 491 6.47 1.31 6.16
N HIS A 492 5.70 0.24 5.96
CA HIS A 492 5.20 -0.71 6.97
C HIS A 492 4.24 -0.12 8.02
N LEU A 493 3.78 1.11 7.86
CA LEU A 493 2.74 1.69 8.69
C LEU A 493 1.37 1.42 8.09
N ASP A 494 0.38 1.13 8.93
CA ASP A 494 -1.02 1.12 8.50
C ASP A 494 -1.57 2.55 8.36
N ILE A 495 -2.67 2.68 7.64
CA ILE A 495 -3.29 3.98 7.33
C ILE A 495 -3.54 4.82 8.59
N LEU A 496 -3.98 4.21 9.70
CA LEU A 496 -4.23 4.94 10.95
C LEU A 496 -2.94 5.46 11.60
N SER A 497 -1.85 4.69 11.49
CA SER A 497 -0.52 5.11 11.96
C SER A 497 0.03 6.24 11.09
N ILE A 498 -0.15 6.17 9.76
CA ILE A 498 0.21 7.25 8.84
C ILE A 498 -0.56 8.54 9.20
N ASP A 499 -1.87 8.45 9.43
CA ASP A 499 -2.67 9.61 9.84
C ASP A 499 -2.19 10.23 11.15
N SER A 500 -1.88 9.39 12.13
CA SER A 500 -1.37 9.84 13.42
C SER A 500 -0.03 10.56 13.24
N LEU A 501 0.85 10.03 12.38
CA LEU A 501 2.14 10.65 12.04
C LEU A 501 1.94 11.99 11.31
N VAL A 502 1.04 12.05 10.33
CA VAL A 502 0.71 13.27 9.59
C VAL A 502 0.21 14.36 10.54
N GLN A 503 -0.74 14.02 11.43
CA GLN A 503 -1.27 14.99 12.40
C GLN A 503 -0.18 15.49 13.36
N ALA A 504 0.68 14.60 13.75
CA ALA A 504 1.82 14.90 14.58
C ALA A 504 2.78 15.88 13.88
N LEU A 505 3.21 15.58 12.66
CA LEU A 505 4.14 16.42 11.90
C LEU A 505 3.53 17.75 11.42
N LYS A 506 2.21 17.82 11.23
CA LYS A 506 1.52 19.12 10.97
C LYS A 506 1.76 20.13 12.08
N ASN A 507 1.72 19.69 13.32
CA ASN A 507 1.89 20.54 14.49
C ASN A 507 3.36 20.75 14.90
N TYR A 508 4.30 20.10 14.20
CA TYR A 508 5.73 20.22 14.46
C TYR A 508 6.27 21.54 13.92
N GLU A 509 6.88 22.37 14.79
CA GLU A 509 7.40 23.72 14.44
C GLU A 509 8.87 23.72 13.99
N GLY A 510 9.52 22.55 13.97
CA GLY A 510 10.89 22.40 13.47
C GLY A 510 10.97 22.34 11.94
N THR A 511 12.19 22.17 11.44
CA THR A 511 12.48 21.97 10.02
C THR A 511 12.34 20.50 9.66
N LEU A 512 11.66 20.20 8.56
CA LEU A 512 11.38 18.84 8.11
C LEU A 512 11.93 18.63 6.69
N VAL A 513 12.76 17.60 6.51
CA VAL A 513 13.19 17.12 5.19
C VAL A 513 12.93 15.63 5.11
N PHE A 514 12.19 15.19 4.09
CA PHE A 514 11.80 13.79 4.02
C PHE A 514 11.78 13.25 2.60
N ILE A 515 11.90 11.93 2.52
CA ILE A 515 11.61 11.12 1.33
C ILE A 515 10.34 10.35 1.66
N SER A 516 9.37 10.35 0.77
CA SER A 516 8.22 9.47 0.83
C SER A 516 7.68 9.21 -0.57
N HIS A 517 7.05 8.08 -0.75
CA HIS A 517 6.29 7.72 -1.95
C HIS A 517 4.78 7.81 -1.72
N ASP A 518 4.35 8.02 -0.47
CA ASP A 518 2.96 8.26 -0.10
C ASP A 518 2.53 9.68 -0.50
N VAL A 519 1.67 9.77 -1.52
CA VAL A 519 1.21 11.05 -2.09
C VAL A 519 0.43 11.86 -1.07
N HIS A 520 -0.42 11.21 -0.24
CA HIS A 520 -1.16 11.89 0.82
C HIS A 520 -0.23 12.54 1.86
N PHE A 521 0.81 11.82 2.27
CA PHE A 521 1.83 12.30 3.19
C PHE A 521 2.56 13.51 2.61
N ILE A 522 3.01 13.41 1.36
CA ILE A 522 3.72 14.49 0.65
C ILE A 522 2.83 15.72 0.53
N ARG A 523 1.62 15.58 -0.03
CA ARG A 523 0.67 16.66 -0.28
C ARG A 523 0.28 17.41 1.01
N THR A 524 0.25 16.68 2.11
CA THR A 524 -0.17 17.23 3.40
C THR A 524 0.92 17.99 4.14
N LEU A 525 2.20 17.62 3.95
CA LEU A 525 3.31 18.12 4.75
C LEU A 525 4.32 18.96 3.96
N ALA A 526 4.50 18.70 2.66
CA ALA A 526 5.51 19.39 1.87
C ALA A 526 5.04 20.77 1.39
N GLU A 527 5.86 21.78 1.61
CA GLU A 527 5.70 23.14 1.09
C GLU A 527 6.71 23.44 -0.03
N THR A 528 7.81 22.70 -0.07
CA THR A 528 8.87 22.80 -1.07
C THR A 528 9.22 21.40 -1.57
N THR A 529 9.42 21.26 -2.88
CA THR A 529 9.84 20.02 -3.52
C THR A 529 11.26 20.18 -4.08
N LEU A 530 12.18 19.29 -3.69
CA LEU A 530 13.50 19.16 -4.31
C LEU A 530 13.49 17.95 -5.24
N HIS A 531 13.54 18.20 -6.52
CA HIS A 531 13.64 17.16 -7.54
C HIS A 531 15.10 16.82 -7.79
N ILE A 532 15.45 15.55 -7.58
CA ILE A 532 16.80 15.02 -7.74
C ILE A 532 16.82 14.14 -8.99
N ASN A 533 17.61 14.54 -9.98
CA ASN A 533 17.77 13.79 -11.21
C ASN A 533 19.20 13.92 -11.71
N ASN A 534 19.88 12.79 -11.96
CA ASN A 534 21.24 12.71 -12.49
C ASN A 534 22.24 13.65 -11.80
N GLY A 535 22.23 13.72 -10.47
CA GLY A 535 23.14 14.55 -9.67
C GLY A 535 22.78 16.05 -9.61
N THR A 536 21.72 16.46 -10.30
CA THR A 536 21.19 17.82 -10.25
C THR A 536 20.02 17.90 -9.27
N VAL A 537 20.01 18.92 -8.41
CA VAL A 537 18.93 19.20 -7.47
C VAL A 537 18.22 20.47 -7.91
N THR A 538 16.95 20.34 -8.29
CA THR A 538 16.09 21.47 -8.70
C THR A 538 15.08 21.77 -7.61
N ARG A 539 15.03 23.01 -7.13
CA ARG A 539 14.09 23.46 -6.08
C ARG A 539 12.82 24.03 -6.71
N TYR A 540 11.67 23.45 -6.36
CA TYR A 540 10.34 23.97 -6.68
C TYR A 540 9.75 24.58 -5.41
N THR A 541 9.49 25.89 -5.43
CA THR A 541 8.89 26.63 -4.31
C THR A 541 7.38 26.43 -4.26
N GLY A 542 6.97 25.19 -4.06
CA GLY A 542 5.58 24.76 -3.98
C GLY A 542 5.51 23.29 -3.60
N GLY A 543 4.32 22.87 -3.13
CA GLY A 543 4.06 21.48 -2.75
C GLY A 543 3.99 20.55 -3.96
N TYR A 544 3.55 19.34 -3.70
CA TYR A 544 3.50 18.24 -4.66
C TYR A 544 2.74 18.58 -5.97
N ASP A 545 1.54 19.16 -5.86
CA ASP A 545 0.71 19.44 -7.04
C ASP A 545 1.36 20.49 -7.96
N TYR A 546 2.01 21.51 -7.38
CA TYR A 546 2.80 22.49 -8.12
C TYR A 546 4.00 21.85 -8.84
N PHE A 547 4.69 20.92 -8.17
CA PHE A 547 5.80 20.17 -8.78
C PHE A 547 5.32 19.37 -10.00
N ILE A 548 4.23 18.62 -9.89
CA ILE A 548 3.66 17.82 -10.99
C ILE A 548 3.28 18.71 -12.17
N GLU A 549 2.63 19.86 -11.92
CA GLU A 549 2.24 20.80 -12.97
C GLU A 549 3.46 21.39 -13.71
N LYS A 550 4.50 21.79 -12.96
CA LYS A 550 5.66 22.50 -13.53
C LYS A 550 6.74 21.59 -14.11
N SER A 551 6.83 20.35 -13.65
CA SER A 551 7.87 19.42 -14.11
C SER A 551 7.59 18.80 -15.48
N GLY A 552 6.38 18.95 -16.02
CA GLY A 552 5.98 18.33 -17.30
C GLY A 552 5.92 16.78 -17.25
N LEU A 553 6.13 16.19 -16.07
CA LEU A 553 6.22 14.73 -15.89
C LEU A 553 4.94 13.98 -16.24
N ASN A 554 3.84 14.71 -16.45
CA ASN A 554 2.61 14.17 -16.99
C ASN A 554 2.72 13.82 -18.48
N ASP A 555 3.57 14.54 -19.26
CA ASP A 555 3.65 14.39 -20.72
C ASP A 555 4.73 13.40 -21.18
N ASP A 556 5.91 13.39 -20.53
CA ASP A 556 7.06 12.61 -21.02
C ASP A 556 6.89 11.08 -20.95
N ARG A 557 6.11 10.57 -19.96
CA ARG A 557 5.81 9.13 -19.88
C ARG A 557 4.54 8.72 -20.65
N SER A 558 3.67 9.66 -20.99
CA SER A 558 2.56 9.42 -21.90
C SER A 558 3.04 9.18 -23.34
N ALA A 559 4.15 9.78 -23.75
CA ALA A 559 4.77 9.53 -25.05
C ALA A 559 5.36 8.10 -25.18
N VAL A 560 5.73 7.44 -24.06
CA VAL A 560 6.19 6.04 -24.04
C VAL A 560 5.02 5.06 -24.04
N THR A 561 3.79 5.51 -23.74
CA THR A 561 2.58 4.69 -23.70
C THR A 561 1.70 4.80 -24.96
N ALA A 562 2.02 5.71 -25.89
CA ALA A 562 1.46 5.76 -27.24
C ALA A 562 2.39 5.02 -28.24
#